data_c8b83d9e094342e89724006f0eeb6d97
#
_entry.id   c8b83d9e094342e89724006f0eeb6d97
#
_cell.length_a   1.000
_cell.length_b   1.000
_cell.length_c   1.000
_cell.angle_alpha   90.00
_cell.angle_beta   90.00
_cell.angle_gamma   90.00
#
_symmetry.space_group_name_H-M   'P 1'
#
loop_
_entity.id
_entity.type
_entity.pdbx_description
1 polymer ?
#
loop_
_entity_poly.entity_id
_entity_poly.type
_entity_poly.pdbx_seq_one_letter_code
_entity_poly.pdbx_strand_id
1 'polypeptide(L)'
;MENILYTDPMAVETLYNKVKDGSLKTIVTDVTMVTSGIRKGALQRLGIEAKCYLSDPRVAELTKLPSLREGLGVGLTRTQAGIRLAVEEHPDALFAFGNAPTALMELCDLIRKGKAHPAGIIAAPVGFVHVRESKHMVKPFEDIPKIIVEGRKGGSNLAATLCNAILTFDDAEQLKPGRDL
;
A
#
# COMPACT_ATOMS: atom_id res chain seq x y z
N MET A 1 4.34 25.62 6.64
CA MET A 1 4.38 24.50 5.66
C MET A 1 3.52 23.39 6.22
N GLU A 2 2.44 23.02 5.55
CA GLU A 2 1.69 21.82 5.96
C GLU A 2 2.57 20.60 5.74
N ASN A 3 2.68 19.75 6.76
CA ASN A 3 3.38 18.47 6.62
C ASN A 3 2.66 17.61 5.58
N ILE A 4 3.33 17.29 4.49
CA ILE A 4 2.78 16.49 3.38
C ILE A 4 2.77 15.00 3.74
N LEU A 5 3.65 14.57 4.64
CA LEU A 5 3.78 13.20 5.08
C LEU A 5 3.41 13.07 6.55
N TYR A 6 2.58 12.11 6.86
CA TYR A 6 2.38 11.57 8.20
C TYR A 6 3.00 10.17 8.26
N THR A 7 3.91 9.96 9.17
CA THR A 7 4.49 8.64 9.45
C THR A 7 4.48 8.43 10.96
N ASP A 8 4.26 7.19 11.38
CA ASP A 8 4.58 6.83 12.75
C ASP A 8 6.10 6.96 12.94
N PRO A 9 6.59 7.40 14.11
CA PRO A 9 8.01 7.68 14.31
C PRO A 9 8.95 6.54 13.90
N MET A 10 8.53 5.29 14.08
CA MET A 10 9.31 4.08 13.79
C MET A 10 8.86 3.33 12.53
N ALA A 11 7.90 3.87 11.75
CA ALA A 11 7.29 3.12 10.65
C ALA A 11 8.30 2.69 9.60
N VAL A 12 9.17 3.60 9.17
CA VAL A 12 10.19 3.33 8.13
C VAL A 12 11.19 2.29 8.63
N GLU A 13 11.70 2.47 9.86
CA GLU A 13 12.66 1.53 10.46
C GLU A 13 12.03 0.15 10.68
N THR A 14 10.78 0.09 11.16
CA THR A 14 10.06 -1.18 11.35
C THR A 14 9.87 -1.91 10.02
N LEU A 15 9.46 -1.20 8.96
CA LEU A 15 9.28 -1.78 7.64
C LEU A 15 10.61 -2.24 7.03
N TYR A 16 11.65 -1.43 7.20
CA TYR A 16 12.99 -1.78 6.76
C TYR A 16 13.53 -3.03 7.48
N ASN A 17 13.34 -3.13 8.80
CA ASN A 17 13.73 -4.33 9.56
C ASN A 17 13.00 -5.58 9.06
N LYS A 18 11.71 -5.49 8.71
CA LYS A 18 10.95 -6.59 8.09
C LYS A 18 11.46 -6.98 6.70
N VAL A 19 12.02 -6.03 5.95
CA VAL A 19 12.73 -6.33 4.68
C VAL A 19 14.03 -7.07 4.98
N LYS A 20 14.82 -6.58 5.94
CA LYS A 20 16.15 -7.09 6.27
C LYS A 20 16.11 -8.50 6.88
N ASP A 21 15.18 -8.77 7.77
CA ASP A 21 15.02 -10.08 8.41
C ASP A 21 14.28 -11.09 7.52
N GLY A 22 13.79 -10.64 6.36
CA GLY A 22 13.08 -11.46 5.39
C GLY A 22 11.66 -11.84 5.81
N SER A 23 11.06 -11.19 6.80
CA SER A 23 9.65 -11.41 7.18
C SER A 23 8.69 -10.76 6.19
N LEU A 24 9.07 -9.66 5.53
CA LEU A 24 8.28 -9.09 4.43
C LEU A 24 8.52 -9.88 3.15
N LYS A 25 7.49 -10.57 2.66
CA LYS A 25 7.54 -11.39 1.43
C LYS A 25 6.81 -10.79 0.26
N THR A 26 5.78 -9.98 0.52
CA THR A 26 4.89 -9.50 -0.54
C THR A 26 4.55 -8.03 -0.34
N ILE A 27 4.59 -7.29 -1.45
CA ILE A 27 4.05 -5.94 -1.56
C ILE A 27 2.82 -6.03 -2.45
N VAL A 28 1.66 -5.61 -1.95
CA VAL A 28 0.41 -5.53 -2.72
C VAL A 28 0.15 -4.08 -3.11
N THR A 29 -0.21 -3.85 -4.36
CA THR A 29 -0.52 -2.52 -4.87
C THR A 29 -1.96 -2.44 -5.40
N ASP A 30 -2.55 -1.25 -5.33
CA ASP A 30 -3.92 -1.00 -5.81
C ASP A 30 -4.02 -0.97 -7.34
N VAL A 31 -2.96 -0.52 -8.02
CA VAL A 31 -2.90 -0.40 -9.48
C VAL A 31 -1.54 -0.83 -10.03
N THR A 32 -1.54 -1.33 -11.26
CA THR A 32 -0.34 -1.86 -11.95
C THR A 32 0.77 -0.80 -12.08
N MET A 33 0.42 0.48 -12.18
CA MET A 33 1.39 1.56 -12.28
C MET A 33 2.28 1.66 -11.03
N VAL A 34 1.75 1.41 -9.83
CA VAL A 34 2.57 1.35 -8.59
C VAL A 34 3.54 0.17 -8.67
N THR A 35 3.04 -1.03 -9.00
CA THR A 35 3.87 -2.24 -9.15
C THR A 35 5.02 -2.02 -10.16
N SER A 36 4.69 -1.39 -11.29
CA SER A 36 5.68 -1.13 -12.36
C SER A 36 6.76 -0.14 -11.94
N GLY A 37 6.49 0.75 -10.99
CA GLY A 37 7.44 1.72 -10.45
C GLY A 37 8.37 1.16 -9.37
N ILE A 38 8.09 -0.05 -8.84
CA ILE A 38 8.96 -0.69 -7.85
C ILE A 38 10.17 -1.31 -8.54
N ARG A 39 11.36 -1.11 -7.98
CA ARG A 39 12.64 -1.57 -8.53
C ARG A 39 12.73 -3.10 -8.56
N LYS A 40 12.63 -3.69 -9.74
CA LYS A 40 12.68 -5.15 -9.94
C LYS A 40 13.96 -5.79 -9.38
N GLY A 41 15.10 -5.14 -9.57
CA GLY A 41 16.37 -5.62 -9.03
C GLY A 41 16.41 -5.68 -7.50
N ALA A 42 15.79 -4.71 -6.81
CA ALA A 42 15.68 -4.74 -5.36
C ALA A 42 14.75 -5.88 -4.90
N LEU A 43 13.59 -6.04 -5.55
CA LEU A 43 12.66 -7.12 -5.26
C LEU A 43 13.33 -8.50 -5.40
N GLN A 44 14.04 -8.73 -6.50
CA GLN A 44 14.78 -9.99 -6.75
C GLN A 44 15.86 -10.25 -5.70
N ARG A 45 16.67 -9.23 -5.39
CA ARG A 45 17.75 -9.34 -4.38
C ARG A 45 17.20 -9.70 -3.00
N LEU A 46 16.05 -9.16 -2.64
CA LEU A 46 15.43 -9.31 -1.32
C LEU A 46 14.45 -10.49 -1.24
N GLY A 47 14.16 -11.17 -2.35
CA GLY A 47 13.18 -12.26 -2.40
C GLY A 47 11.75 -11.80 -2.09
N ILE A 48 11.41 -10.55 -2.47
CA ILE A 48 10.10 -9.95 -2.26
C ILE A 48 9.33 -9.94 -3.59
N GLU A 49 8.05 -10.29 -3.56
CA GLU A 49 7.17 -10.19 -4.71
C GLU A 49 6.32 -8.93 -4.64
N ALA A 50 6.14 -8.24 -5.78
CA ALA A 50 5.18 -7.14 -5.90
C ALA A 50 4.00 -7.59 -6.76
N LYS A 51 2.78 -7.51 -6.21
CA LYS A 51 1.55 -8.02 -6.83
C LYS A 51 0.49 -6.93 -6.95
N CYS A 52 -0.25 -6.97 -8.08
CA CYS A 52 -1.45 -6.18 -8.30
C CYS A 52 -2.53 -7.10 -8.84
N TYR A 53 -3.65 -7.18 -8.15
CA TYR A 53 -4.77 -8.06 -8.50
C TYR A 53 -5.80 -7.42 -9.45
N LEU A 54 -5.58 -6.16 -9.88
CA LEU A 54 -6.54 -5.42 -10.70
C LEU A 54 -6.96 -6.16 -11.99
N SER A 55 -6.04 -6.94 -12.57
CA SER A 55 -6.26 -7.72 -13.80
C SER A 55 -6.52 -9.21 -13.54
N ASP A 56 -6.66 -9.63 -12.29
CA ASP A 56 -6.97 -11.02 -11.97
C ASP A 56 -8.37 -11.38 -12.48
N PRO A 57 -8.54 -12.50 -13.20
CA PRO A 57 -9.85 -12.92 -13.73
C PRO A 57 -10.94 -13.03 -12.66
N ARG A 58 -10.60 -13.41 -11.43
CA ARG A 58 -11.54 -13.56 -10.30
C ARG A 58 -12.16 -12.22 -9.87
N VAL A 59 -11.50 -11.10 -10.17
CA VAL A 59 -12.01 -9.74 -9.87
C VAL A 59 -13.38 -9.51 -10.52
N ALA A 60 -13.60 -10.01 -11.73
CA ALA A 60 -14.88 -9.84 -12.43
C ALA A 60 -16.06 -10.47 -11.69
N GLU A 61 -15.85 -11.62 -11.04
CA GLU A 61 -16.89 -12.25 -10.21
C GLU A 61 -17.07 -11.53 -8.87
N LEU A 62 -16.00 -11.10 -8.24
CA LEU A 62 -16.04 -10.38 -6.97
C LEU A 62 -16.69 -9.01 -7.08
N THR A 63 -16.64 -8.34 -8.23
CA THR A 63 -17.33 -7.05 -8.43
C THR A 63 -18.85 -7.16 -8.37
N LYS A 64 -19.41 -8.36 -8.46
CA LYS A 64 -20.84 -8.61 -8.28
C LYS A 64 -21.26 -8.62 -6.80
N LEU A 65 -20.30 -8.75 -5.88
CA LEU A 65 -20.56 -8.73 -4.44
C LEU A 65 -20.80 -7.30 -3.95
N PRO A 66 -21.67 -7.12 -2.92
CA PRO A 66 -21.90 -5.80 -2.35
C PRO A 66 -20.63 -5.24 -1.69
N SER A 67 -20.44 -3.93 -1.80
CA SER A 67 -19.44 -3.21 -1.03
C SER A 67 -19.76 -3.27 0.46
N LEU A 68 -18.72 -3.29 1.30
CA LEU A 68 -18.89 -3.29 2.77
C LEU A 68 -19.42 -1.96 3.31
N ARG A 69 -19.33 -0.88 2.53
CA ARG A 69 -19.72 0.49 2.93
C ARG A 69 -20.93 1.03 2.19
N GLU A 70 -21.05 0.68 0.95
CA GLU A 70 -22.12 1.17 0.09
C GLU A 70 -23.25 0.15 0.15
N GLY A 71 -24.33 0.47 0.81
CA GLY A 71 -25.47 -0.41 1.09
C GLY A 71 -25.95 -1.29 -0.07
N LEU A 72 -26.98 -2.06 0.14
CA LEU A 72 -27.55 -3.01 -0.81
C LEU A 72 -27.73 -2.40 -2.21
N GLY A 73 -27.00 -2.90 -3.21
CA GLY A 73 -27.16 -2.53 -4.61
C GLY A 73 -25.93 -1.94 -5.30
N VAL A 74 -24.87 -1.56 -4.58
CA VAL A 74 -23.63 -1.09 -5.19
C VAL A 74 -22.56 -2.19 -5.12
N GLY A 75 -22.09 -2.63 -6.28
CA GLY A 75 -21.02 -3.63 -6.40
C GLY A 75 -19.66 -3.06 -6.00
N LEU A 76 -18.70 -3.95 -5.74
CA LEU A 76 -17.31 -3.57 -5.51
C LEU A 76 -16.69 -2.94 -6.76
N THR A 77 -15.85 -1.94 -6.57
CA THR A 77 -14.95 -1.52 -7.65
C THR A 77 -13.92 -2.63 -7.92
N ARG A 78 -13.32 -2.64 -9.11
CA ARG A 78 -12.27 -3.63 -9.45
C ARG A 78 -11.08 -3.56 -8.48
N THR A 79 -10.72 -2.37 -8.03
CA THR A 79 -9.63 -2.18 -7.08
C THR A 79 -9.98 -2.71 -5.68
N GLN A 80 -11.22 -2.52 -5.21
CA GLN A 80 -11.70 -3.13 -3.97
C GLN A 80 -11.70 -4.66 -4.05
N ALA A 81 -12.23 -5.22 -5.14
CA ALA A 81 -12.23 -6.67 -5.38
C ALA A 81 -10.80 -7.23 -5.41
N GLY A 82 -9.87 -6.52 -6.05
CA GLY A 82 -8.45 -6.87 -6.06
C GLY A 82 -7.83 -6.89 -4.67
N ILE A 83 -8.19 -5.94 -3.79
CA ILE A 83 -7.71 -5.93 -2.40
C ILE A 83 -8.30 -7.10 -1.59
N ARG A 84 -9.55 -7.49 -1.82
CA ARG A 84 -10.11 -8.68 -1.15
C ARG A 84 -9.33 -9.94 -1.50
N LEU A 85 -9.05 -10.17 -2.79
CA LEU A 85 -8.21 -11.29 -3.23
C LEU A 85 -6.82 -11.24 -2.61
N ALA A 86 -6.22 -10.05 -2.63
CA ALA A 86 -4.89 -9.86 -2.07
C ALA A 86 -4.84 -10.20 -0.57
N VAL A 87 -5.86 -9.82 0.20
CA VAL A 87 -5.95 -10.12 1.63
C VAL A 87 -6.18 -11.61 1.88
N GLU A 88 -6.94 -12.30 1.03
CA GLU A 88 -7.13 -13.75 1.13
C GLU A 88 -5.81 -14.51 0.94
N GLU A 89 -4.94 -14.06 0.03
CA GLU A 89 -3.68 -14.73 -0.29
C GLU A 89 -2.49 -14.21 0.54
N HIS A 90 -2.48 -12.92 0.89
CA HIS A 90 -1.37 -12.22 1.56
C HIS A 90 -1.89 -11.26 2.62
N PRO A 91 -2.52 -11.75 3.70
CA PRO A 91 -3.11 -10.89 4.73
C PRO A 91 -2.08 -10.04 5.49
N ASP A 92 -0.82 -10.43 5.44
CA ASP A 92 0.34 -9.84 6.12
C ASP A 92 1.27 -9.03 5.19
N ALA A 93 0.85 -8.76 3.96
CA ALA A 93 1.65 -8.00 3.00
C ALA A 93 1.85 -6.52 3.42
N LEU A 94 2.83 -5.85 2.82
CA LEU A 94 2.87 -4.40 2.76
C LEU A 94 1.91 -3.93 1.67
N PHE A 95 0.89 -3.15 2.03
CA PHE A 95 -0.09 -2.62 1.08
C PHE A 95 0.26 -1.19 0.69
N ALA A 96 0.40 -0.94 -0.62
CA ALA A 96 0.75 0.37 -1.16
C ALA A 96 -0.33 0.88 -2.13
N PHE A 97 -0.92 2.03 -1.78
CA PHE A 97 -2.01 2.66 -2.53
C PHE A 97 -1.52 3.95 -3.19
N GLY A 98 -1.61 4.02 -4.51
CA GLY A 98 -1.20 5.19 -5.29
C GLY A 98 -2.36 5.87 -6.03
N ASN A 99 -3.50 5.21 -6.19
CA ASN A 99 -4.58 5.73 -7.02
C ASN A 99 -5.97 5.58 -6.40
N ALA A 100 -6.33 4.45 -5.80
CA ALA A 100 -7.71 4.10 -5.49
C ALA A 100 -8.05 4.28 -4.00
N PRO A 101 -8.73 5.40 -3.61
CA PRO A 101 -9.19 5.62 -2.24
C PRO A 101 -10.14 4.50 -1.75
N THR A 102 -11.01 4.01 -2.62
CA THR A 102 -11.97 2.94 -2.29
C THR A 102 -11.28 1.62 -1.94
N ALA A 103 -10.16 1.31 -2.58
CA ALA A 103 -9.34 0.13 -2.27
C ALA A 103 -8.69 0.25 -0.88
N LEU A 104 -8.19 1.45 -0.52
CA LEU A 104 -7.66 1.72 0.81
C LEU A 104 -8.75 1.60 1.89
N MET A 105 -9.94 2.12 1.63
CA MET A 105 -11.09 1.99 2.54
C MET A 105 -11.48 0.53 2.74
N GLU A 106 -11.48 -0.27 1.67
CA GLU A 106 -11.76 -1.72 1.74
C GLU A 106 -10.74 -2.44 2.62
N LEU A 107 -9.44 -2.15 2.47
CA LEU A 107 -8.41 -2.71 3.35
C LEU A 107 -8.68 -2.35 4.82
N CYS A 108 -9.00 -1.08 5.12
CA CYS A 108 -9.31 -0.65 6.48
C CYS A 108 -10.49 -1.42 7.08
N ASP A 109 -11.53 -1.70 6.30
CA ASP A 109 -12.67 -2.47 6.76
C ASP A 109 -12.33 -3.97 6.97
N LEU A 110 -11.45 -4.54 6.14
CA LEU A 110 -10.94 -5.90 6.32
C LEU A 110 -10.06 -6.02 7.57
N ILE A 111 -9.23 -5.02 7.88
CA ILE A 111 -8.45 -4.95 9.13
C ILE A 111 -9.38 -4.93 10.34
N ARG A 112 -10.41 -4.08 10.35
CA ARG A 112 -11.39 -3.99 11.45
C ARG A 112 -12.16 -5.30 11.67
N LYS A 113 -12.32 -6.11 10.63
CA LYS A 113 -12.94 -7.43 10.69
C LYS A 113 -11.97 -8.55 11.06
N GLY A 114 -10.71 -8.23 11.34
CA GLY A 114 -9.67 -9.22 11.66
C GLY A 114 -9.27 -10.13 10.50
N LYS A 115 -9.55 -9.72 9.25
CA LYS A 115 -9.21 -10.49 8.04
C LYS A 115 -7.85 -10.14 7.45
N ALA A 116 -7.34 -8.95 7.75
CA ALA A 116 -6.03 -8.47 7.29
C ALA A 116 -5.20 -8.02 8.49
N HIS A 117 -3.90 -8.35 8.45
CA HIS A 117 -2.89 -7.97 9.44
C HIS A 117 -1.65 -7.42 8.73
N PRO A 118 -1.75 -6.29 8.03
CA PRO A 118 -0.70 -5.80 7.16
C PRO A 118 0.65 -5.64 7.87
N ALA A 119 1.75 -6.00 7.19
CA ALA A 119 3.10 -5.63 7.63
C ALA A 119 3.28 -4.12 7.72
N GLY A 120 2.56 -3.37 6.88
CA GLY A 120 2.46 -1.93 6.88
C GLY A 120 1.56 -1.40 5.78
N ILE A 121 1.30 -0.09 5.80
CA ILE A 121 0.44 0.59 4.82
C ILE A 121 1.13 1.85 4.30
N ILE A 122 1.24 1.96 2.96
CA ILE A 122 1.62 3.20 2.27
C ILE A 122 0.34 3.77 1.66
N ALA A 123 -0.16 4.86 2.22
CA ALA A 123 -1.42 5.50 1.84
C ALA A 123 -1.15 6.80 1.06
N ALA A 124 -1.00 6.67 -0.25
CA ALA A 124 -0.77 7.77 -1.17
C ALA A 124 -1.82 7.86 -2.32
N PRO A 125 -3.11 7.48 -2.13
CA PRO A 125 -4.08 7.67 -3.19
C PRO A 125 -4.24 9.16 -3.52
N VAL A 126 -4.53 9.46 -4.80
CA VAL A 126 -4.70 10.81 -5.32
C VAL A 126 -6.12 11.00 -5.86
N GLY A 127 -6.63 12.23 -5.87
CA GLY A 127 -7.92 12.56 -6.46
C GLY A 127 -8.77 13.50 -5.61
N PHE A 128 -10.07 13.53 -5.88
CA PHE A 128 -11.00 14.48 -5.26
C PHE A 128 -12.02 13.80 -4.35
N VAL A 129 -12.47 12.59 -4.68
CA VAL A 129 -13.54 11.87 -3.98
C VAL A 129 -12.95 10.88 -2.99
N HIS A 130 -13.34 10.95 -1.74
CA HIS A 130 -12.94 10.06 -0.63
C HIS A 130 -11.43 9.96 -0.34
N VAL A 131 -10.57 10.76 -0.97
CA VAL A 131 -9.11 10.67 -0.79
C VAL A 131 -8.69 10.97 0.63
N ARG A 132 -9.15 12.10 1.19
CA ARG A 132 -8.82 12.49 2.57
C ARG A 132 -9.43 11.52 3.58
N GLU A 133 -10.67 11.12 3.34
CA GLU A 133 -11.40 10.18 4.20
C GLU A 133 -10.69 8.83 4.27
N SER A 134 -10.30 8.25 3.13
CA SER A 134 -9.60 6.96 3.09
C SER A 134 -8.28 7.00 3.88
N LYS A 135 -7.53 8.09 3.80
CA LYS A 135 -6.28 8.28 4.55
C LYS A 135 -6.51 8.42 6.05
N HIS A 136 -7.55 9.16 6.45
CA HIS A 136 -7.92 9.30 7.86
C HIS A 136 -8.33 7.95 8.49
N MET A 137 -8.91 7.03 7.70
CA MET A 137 -9.27 5.70 8.18
C MET A 137 -8.08 4.84 8.57
N VAL A 138 -6.88 5.13 8.05
CA VAL A 138 -5.65 4.39 8.36
C VAL A 138 -5.06 4.80 9.70
N LYS A 139 -5.22 6.07 10.10
CA LYS A 139 -4.59 6.65 11.29
C LYS A 139 -4.86 5.89 12.59
N PRO A 140 -6.07 5.37 12.88
CA PRO A 140 -6.38 4.66 14.12
C PRO A 140 -5.70 3.29 14.31
N PHE A 141 -5.06 2.72 13.29
CA PHE A 141 -4.40 1.42 13.41
C PHE A 141 -3.00 1.58 14.02
N GLU A 142 -2.90 1.80 15.33
CA GLU A 142 -1.65 2.13 16.02
C GLU A 142 -0.57 1.06 15.86
N ASP A 143 -0.95 -0.22 15.83
CA ASP A 143 -0.04 -1.36 15.72
C ASP A 143 0.48 -1.63 14.29
N ILE A 144 -0.03 -0.91 13.29
CA ILE A 144 0.36 -1.10 11.89
C ILE A 144 1.27 0.05 11.46
N PRO A 145 2.54 -0.21 11.10
CA PRO A 145 3.43 0.80 10.55
C PRO A 145 2.82 1.46 9.31
N LYS A 146 2.76 2.78 9.28
CA LYS A 146 2.09 3.49 8.18
C LYS A 146 2.81 4.74 7.73
N ILE A 147 2.76 4.99 6.42
CA ILE A 147 3.21 6.21 5.76
C ILE A 147 2.03 6.78 5.00
N ILE A 148 1.57 7.95 5.35
CA ILE A 148 0.40 8.59 4.76
C ILE A 148 0.82 9.90 4.07
N VAL A 149 0.51 10.03 2.80
CA VAL A 149 0.65 11.30 2.07
C VAL A 149 -0.60 12.14 2.33
N GLU A 150 -0.48 13.16 3.15
CA GLU A 150 -1.60 13.95 3.64
C GLU A 150 -2.36 14.70 2.53
N GLY A 151 -3.60 15.02 2.83
CA GLY A 151 -4.47 15.80 1.94
C GLY A 151 -4.87 15.02 0.67
N ARG A 152 -5.01 15.74 -0.44
CA ARG A 152 -5.40 15.19 -1.75
C ARG A 152 -4.21 14.81 -2.63
N LYS A 153 -2.99 15.11 -2.19
CA LYS A 153 -1.75 14.77 -2.88
C LYS A 153 -1.48 13.28 -2.79
N GLY A 154 -0.70 12.75 -3.73
CA GLY A 154 -0.37 11.35 -3.81
C GLY A 154 0.01 10.97 -5.23
N GLY A 155 -0.25 9.74 -5.59
CA GLY A 155 -0.05 9.20 -6.92
C GLY A 155 0.78 7.93 -6.94
N SER A 156 0.65 7.19 -8.03
CA SER A 156 1.33 5.90 -8.19
C SER A 156 2.85 6.03 -8.13
N ASN A 157 3.42 7.10 -8.70
CA ASN A 157 4.86 7.34 -8.65
C ASN A 157 5.34 7.56 -7.21
N LEU A 158 4.58 8.31 -6.40
CA LEU A 158 4.94 8.58 -5.02
C LEU A 158 4.83 7.30 -4.17
N ALA A 159 3.77 6.50 -4.35
CA ALA A 159 3.64 5.22 -3.67
C ALA A 159 4.80 4.27 -4.00
N ALA A 160 5.16 4.16 -5.29
CA ALA A 160 6.30 3.36 -5.74
C ALA A 160 7.64 3.88 -5.18
N THR A 161 7.82 5.21 -5.12
CA THR A 161 9.02 5.83 -4.54
C THR A 161 9.16 5.49 -3.04
N LEU A 162 8.06 5.53 -2.29
CA LEU A 162 8.05 5.17 -0.87
C LEU A 162 8.37 3.67 -0.67
N CYS A 163 7.83 2.78 -1.52
CA CYS A 163 8.24 1.36 -1.53
C CYS A 163 9.74 1.21 -1.80
N ASN A 164 10.26 1.90 -2.82
CA ASN A 164 11.67 1.83 -3.17
C ASN A 164 12.57 2.36 -2.04
N ALA A 165 12.17 3.43 -1.36
CA ALA A 165 12.92 3.98 -0.22
C ALA A 165 13.08 2.93 0.90
N ILE A 166 12.01 2.16 1.20
CA ILE A 166 12.08 1.07 2.19
C ILE A 166 12.98 -0.07 1.70
N LEU A 167 12.85 -0.47 0.41
CA LEU A 167 13.61 -1.59 -0.15
C LEU A 167 15.11 -1.30 -0.32
N THR A 168 15.49 -0.03 -0.44
CA THR A 168 16.89 0.40 -0.70
C THR A 168 17.44 1.30 0.42
N PHE A 169 16.92 1.17 1.63
CA PHE A 169 17.31 2.00 2.76
C PHE A 169 18.81 1.88 3.08
N ASP A 170 19.35 0.65 3.10
CA ASP A 170 20.80 0.40 3.28
C ASP A 170 21.64 1.01 2.16
N ASP A 171 21.12 0.99 0.93
CA ASP A 171 21.87 1.54 -0.21
C ASP A 171 22.09 3.05 -0.03
N ALA A 172 21.11 3.74 0.59
CA ALA A 172 21.20 5.17 0.87
C ALA A 172 22.25 5.50 1.96
N GLU A 173 22.40 4.66 2.98
CA GLU A 173 23.42 4.83 4.02
C GLU A 173 24.84 4.61 3.47
N GLN A 174 25.01 3.85 2.38
CA GLN A 174 26.28 3.58 1.73
C GLN A 174 26.66 4.66 0.68
N LEU A 175 25.74 5.54 0.32
CA LEU A 175 26.01 6.67 -0.58
C LEU A 175 26.93 7.67 0.12
N LYS A 176 28.23 7.65 -0.26
CA LYS A 176 29.16 8.69 0.20
C LYS A 176 28.75 10.03 -0.42
N PRO A 177 28.68 11.12 0.37
CA PRO A 177 28.45 12.45 -0.18
C PRO A 177 29.43 12.77 -1.32
N GLY A 178 28.94 13.11 -2.51
CA GLY A 178 29.74 13.54 -3.64
C GLY A 178 29.98 12.53 -4.76
N ARG A 179 29.28 11.38 -4.79
CA ARG A 179 29.42 10.38 -5.88
C ARG A 179 28.48 10.54 -7.06
N ASP A 180 27.49 11.41 -6.96
CA ASP A 180 26.42 11.57 -7.96
C ASP A 180 26.41 12.97 -8.60
N LEU A 181 27.60 13.46 -8.97
CA LEU A 181 27.74 14.61 -9.86
C LEU A 181 28.41 14.21 -11.15
#